data_fea515116eb7ddc122ce511978c908b5
#
_entry.id   fea515116eb7ddc122ce511978c908b5
#
_cell.length_a   1.000
_cell.length_b   1.000
_cell.length_c   1.000
_cell.angle_alpha   90.00
_cell.angle_beta   90.00
_cell.angle_gamma   90.00
#
_symmetry.space_group_name_H-M   'P 1'
#
loop_
_entity.id
_entity.type
_entity.pdbx_description
1 polymer ?
#
loop_
_entity_poly.entity_id
_entity_poly.type
_entity_poly.pdbx_seq_one_letter_code
_entity_poly.pdbx_strand_id
1 'polypeptide(L)'
;MSPDQEPAPRSTDPGKPAAARPLRAHARRNREKLIAAARAAFTAADDGAPLEGIAREAGVGIGTLYRHFPTREALVEAVYAAELEAVTADVTALLDELPPERALRAWMERYARFVATKRAMVNTLHSGWASGRITAPATRERITAAIGSLLAAGARTGALRGDVEADDVTAMLLGVFLSTAAEGDPSRTGRLLDLVVDALRTPVPSP
;
A
#
# COMPACT_ATOMS: atom_id res chain seq x y z
N MET A 1 -42.32 28.02 -62.68
CA MET A 1 -41.99 28.65 -61.40
C MET A 1 -42.13 27.57 -60.34
N SER A 2 -41.04 26.81 -60.13
CA SER A 2 -40.99 25.74 -59.14
C SER A 2 -40.16 26.22 -57.93
N PRO A 3 -40.63 26.01 -56.71
CA PRO A 3 -39.89 26.38 -55.52
C PRO A 3 -38.82 25.36 -55.13
N ASP A 4 -37.78 25.86 -54.54
CA ASP A 4 -36.60 25.29 -53.98
C ASP A 4 -36.79 23.98 -53.21
N GLN A 5 -35.96 23.03 -53.50
CA GLN A 5 -35.65 21.88 -52.61
C GLN A 5 -34.44 22.23 -51.75
N GLU A 6 -34.71 22.45 -50.48
CA GLU A 6 -33.72 22.58 -49.43
C GLU A 6 -33.08 21.19 -49.12
N PRO A 7 -31.74 21.07 -49.07
CA PRO A 7 -31.10 19.79 -48.76
C PRO A 7 -31.17 19.55 -47.24
N ALA A 8 -31.62 18.33 -46.86
CA ALA A 8 -31.70 17.84 -45.50
C ALA A 8 -30.31 17.83 -44.80
N PRO A 9 -30.26 18.10 -43.49
CA PRO A 9 -29.02 18.10 -42.71
C PRO A 9 -28.43 16.70 -42.58
N ARG A 10 -27.16 16.57 -42.91
CA ARG A 10 -26.40 15.35 -42.72
C ARG A 10 -26.32 15.01 -41.25
N SER A 11 -26.83 13.83 -40.89
CA SER A 11 -26.69 13.19 -39.59
C SER A 11 -25.18 12.98 -39.29
N THR A 12 -24.67 13.72 -38.32
CA THR A 12 -23.38 13.46 -37.71
C THR A 12 -23.55 12.28 -36.76
N ASP A 13 -23.04 11.14 -37.16
CA ASP A 13 -22.88 9.95 -36.33
C ASP A 13 -21.82 10.23 -35.23
N PRO A 14 -22.17 10.30 -33.93
CA PRO A 14 -21.20 10.43 -32.88
C PRO A 14 -20.58 9.06 -32.58
N GLY A 15 -19.44 8.81 -33.24
CA GLY A 15 -18.64 7.58 -33.12
C GLY A 15 -18.40 7.15 -31.69
N LYS A 16 -18.85 6.01 -31.42
CA LYS A 16 -18.62 4.94 -30.46
C LYS A 16 -17.37 5.05 -29.55
N PRO A 17 -17.54 5.44 -28.23
CA PRO A 17 -16.58 5.08 -27.20
C PRO A 17 -17.11 4.12 -26.12
N ALA A 18 -18.25 3.44 -26.33
CA ALA A 18 -18.89 2.63 -25.28
C ALA A 18 -18.21 1.29 -25.00
N ALA A 19 -17.47 0.69 -25.95
CA ALA A 19 -16.84 -0.62 -25.79
C ALA A 19 -15.48 -0.60 -25.05
N ALA A 20 -14.79 0.55 -24.97
CA ALA A 20 -13.48 0.66 -24.33
C ALA A 20 -13.55 0.71 -22.78
N ARG A 21 -14.66 1.17 -22.18
CA ARG A 21 -14.86 1.24 -20.72
C ARG A 21 -14.94 -0.13 -20.04
N PRO A 22 -15.72 -1.12 -20.52
CA PRO A 22 -15.78 -2.45 -19.91
C PRO A 22 -14.44 -3.20 -19.94
N LEU A 23 -13.71 -3.08 -21.06
CA LEU A 23 -12.40 -3.72 -21.23
C LEU A 23 -11.35 -3.17 -20.27
N ARG A 24 -11.29 -1.86 -20.09
CA ARG A 24 -10.39 -1.21 -19.12
C ARG A 24 -10.73 -1.59 -17.68
N ALA A 25 -12.02 -1.64 -17.33
CA ALA A 25 -12.47 -2.07 -16.01
C ALA A 25 -12.12 -3.53 -15.71
N HIS A 26 -12.23 -4.41 -16.71
CA HIS A 26 -11.84 -5.82 -16.61
C HIS A 26 -10.31 -5.96 -16.44
N ALA A 27 -9.52 -5.24 -17.24
CA ALA A 27 -8.07 -5.24 -17.13
C ALA A 27 -7.61 -4.74 -15.74
N ARG A 28 -8.23 -3.67 -15.22
CA ARG A 28 -7.94 -3.17 -13.86
C ARG A 28 -8.24 -4.22 -12.79
N ARG A 29 -9.42 -4.85 -12.84
CA ARG A 29 -9.79 -5.92 -11.89
C ARG A 29 -8.82 -7.10 -11.95
N ASN A 30 -8.38 -7.50 -13.13
CA ASN A 30 -7.40 -8.58 -13.27
C ASN A 30 -6.05 -8.18 -12.68
N ARG A 31 -5.61 -6.94 -12.87
CA ARG A 31 -4.38 -6.42 -12.27
C ARG A 31 -4.46 -6.41 -10.74
N GLU A 32 -5.58 -5.98 -10.18
CA GLU A 32 -5.82 -5.98 -8.73
C GLU A 32 -5.81 -7.41 -8.14
N LYS A 33 -6.46 -8.37 -8.82
CA LYS A 33 -6.43 -9.79 -8.42
C LYS A 33 -5.03 -10.39 -8.46
N LEU A 34 -4.24 -10.08 -9.48
CA LEU A 34 -2.86 -10.52 -9.61
C LEU A 34 -1.98 -9.97 -8.49
N ILE A 35 -2.13 -8.68 -8.14
CA ILE A 35 -1.40 -8.06 -7.03
C ILE A 35 -1.78 -8.72 -5.70
N ALA A 36 -3.07 -8.97 -5.45
CA ALA A 36 -3.54 -9.61 -4.22
C ALA A 36 -3.02 -11.06 -4.09
N ALA A 37 -3.09 -11.86 -5.16
CA ALA A 37 -2.57 -13.22 -5.18
C ALA A 37 -1.04 -13.25 -5.03
N ALA A 38 -0.31 -12.33 -5.68
CA ALA A 38 1.14 -12.20 -5.57
C ALA A 38 1.56 -11.84 -4.16
N ARG A 39 0.87 -10.89 -3.51
CA ARG A 39 1.11 -10.54 -2.10
C ARG A 39 1.01 -11.76 -1.18
N ALA A 40 -0.06 -12.53 -1.30
CA ALA A 40 -0.26 -13.74 -0.50
C ALA A 40 0.84 -14.78 -0.76
N ALA A 41 1.20 -15.02 -2.02
CA ALA A 41 2.20 -15.99 -2.43
C ALA A 41 3.62 -15.59 -1.94
N PHE A 42 4.00 -14.33 -2.07
CA PHE A 42 5.31 -13.84 -1.58
C PHE A 42 5.40 -13.89 -0.05
N THR A 43 4.33 -13.59 0.67
CA THR A 43 4.30 -13.70 2.13
C THR A 43 4.44 -15.15 2.61
N ALA A 44 3.93 -16.12 1.85
CA ALA A 44 3.96 -17.54 2.21
C ALA A 44 5.24 -18.29 1.80
N ALA A 45 5.86 -17.90 0.69
CA ALA A 45 6.95 -18.65 0.05
C ALA A 45 8.17 -17.77 -0.34
N ASP A 46 8.27 -16.60 0.23
CA ASP A 46 9.28 -15.59 -0.11
C ASP A 46 9.34 -15.28 -1.61
N ASP A 47 10.48 -14.81 -2.11
CA ASP A 47 10.70 -14.51 -3.53
C ASP A 47 10.61 -15.74 -4.46
N GLY A 48 10.53 -16.95 -3.90
CA GLY A 48 10.49 -18.21 -4.68
C GLY A 48 9.14 -18.57 -5.28
N ALA A 49 8.04 -17.87 -4.94
CA ALA A 49 6.69 -18.19 -5.41
C ALA A 49 6.60 -18.23 -6.95
N PRO A 50 6.15 -19.34 -7.59
CA PRO A 50 6.08 -19.46 -9.04
C PRO A 50 4.95 -18.58 -9.62
N LEU A 51 5.23 -17.87 -10.73
CA LEU A 51 4.27 -16.96 -11.37
C LEU A 51 3.02 -17.70 -11.89
N GLU A 52 3.15 -18.95 -12.30
CA GLU A 52 2.05 -19.81 -12.70
C GLU A 52 1.06 -20.08 -11.55
N GLY A 53 1.58 -20.26 -10.34
CA GLY A 53 0.79 -20.39 -9.12
C GLY A 53 0.00 -19.12 -8.81
N ILE A 54 0.65 -17.97 -8.94
CA ILE A 54 0.03 -16.66 -8.74
C ILE A 54 -1.08 -16.40 -9.76
N ALA A 55 -0.85 -16.70 -11.05
CA ALA A 55 -1.86 -16.54 -12.08
C ALA A 55 -3.09 -17.42 -11.83
N ARG A 56 -2.87 -18.68 -11.43
CA ARG A 56 -3.94 -19.63 -11.09
C ARG A 56 -4.75 -19.16 -9.89
N GLU A 57 -4.11 -18.68 -8.83
CA GLU A 57 -4.77 -18.15 -7.62
C GLU A 57 -5.59 -16.89 -7.95
N ALA A 58 -5.08 -16.02 -8.84
CA ALA A 58 -5.80 -14.84 -9.31
C ALA A 58 -6.97 -15.19 -10.26
N GLY A 59 -7.12 -16.45 -10.68
CA GLY A 59 -8.14 -16.89 -11.63
C GLY A 59 -7.93 -16.35 -13.04
N VAL A 60 -6.67 -16.16 -13.47
CA VAL A 60 -6.32 -15.67 -14.81
C VAL A 60 -5.29 -16.58 -15.48
N GLY A 61 -5.24 -16.56 -16.80
CA GLY A 61 -4.20 -17.28 -17.54
C GLY A 61 -2.83 -16.62 -17.39
N ILE A 62 -1.74 -17.44 -17.46
CA ILE A 62 -0.35 -16.96 -17.37
C ILE A 62 -0.04 -15.90 -18.44
N GLY A 63 -0.58 -16.00 -19.64
CA GLY A 63 -0.43 -14.98 -20.67
C GLY A 63 -1.06 -13.63 -20.31
N THR A 64 -2.10 -13.63 -19.44
CA THR A 64 -2.70 -12.41 -18.90
C THR A 64 -1.78 -11.78 -17.85
N LEU A 65 -1.15 -12.60 -17.01
CA LEU A 65 -0.15 -12.13 -16.04
C LEU A 65 0.99 -11.41 -16.77
N TYR A 66 1.60 -12.03 -17.79
CA TYR A 66 2.72 -11.43 -18.53
C TYR A 66 2.34 -10.16 -19.31
N ARG A 67 1.09 -10.01 -19.74
CA ARG A 67 0.61 -8.75 -20.34
C ARG A 67 0.54 -7.61 -19.31
N HIS A 68 0.23 -7.90 -18.04
CA HIS A 68 0.19 -6.89 -16.97
C HIS A 68 1.56 -6.65 -16.35
N PHE A 69 2.34 -7.69 -16.20
CA PHE A 69 3.64 -7.70 -15.53
C PHE A 69 4.63 -8.54 -16.36
N PRO A 70 5.36 -7.90 -17.30
CA PRO A 70 6.27 -8.60 -18.20
C PRO A 70 7.38 -9.38 -17.51
N THR A 71 7.75 -8.97 -16.29
CA THR A 71 8.80 -9.60 -15.49
C THR A 71 8.32 -9.80 -14.04
N ARG A 72 9.03 -10.65 -13.30
CA ARG A 72 8.81 -10.82 -11.85
C ARG A 72 9.02 -9.51 -11.11
N GLU A 73 10.06 -8.76 -11.45
CA GLU A 73 10.37 -7.46 -10.84
C GLU A 73 9.20 -6.47 -11.00
N ALA A 74 8.57 -6.42 -12.18
CA ALA A 74 7.41 -5.56 -12.42
C ALA A 74 6.20 -5.94 -11.54
N LEU A 75 6.00 -7.23 -11.26
CA LEU A 75 4.97 -7.69 -10.33
C LEU A 75 5.32 -7.34 -8.89
N VAL A 76 6.57 -7.58 -8.47
CA VAL A 76 7.07 -7.24 -7.13
C VAL A 76 6.99 -5.74 -6.87
N GLU A 77 7.39 -4.91 -7.83
CA GLU A 77 7.25 -3.45 -7.76
C GLU A 77 5.78 -3.02 -7.58
N ALA A 78 4.87 -3.64 -8.33
CA ALA A 78 3.45 -3.33 -8.22
C ALA A 78 2.84 -3.75 -6.88
N VAL A 79 3.24 -4.90 -6.32
CA VAL A 79 2.85 -5.33 -4.97
C VAL A 79 3.39 -4.35 -3.93
N TYR A 80 4.67 -4.01 -4.02
CA TYR A 80 5.30 -3.06 -3.10
C TYR A 80 4.62 -1.68 -3.11
N ALA A 81 4.34 -1.14 -4.30
CA ALA A 81 3.67 0.14 -4.46
C ALA A 81 2.24 0.11 -3.88
N ALA A 82 1.49 -0.98 -4.10
CA ALA A 82 0.15 -1.14 -3.56
C ALA A 82 0.14 -1.24 -2.03
N GLU A 83 1.10 -1.96 -1.45
CA GLU A 83 1.23 -2.07 0.01
C GLU A 83 1.64 -0.73 0.65
N LEU A 84 2.57 0.01 0.04
CA LEU A 84 2.96 1.34 0.50
C LEU A 84 1.78 2.32 0.42
N GLU A 85 1.03 2.29 -0.67
CA GLU A 85 -0.17 3.12 -0.81
C GLU A 85 -1.21 2.79 0.26
N ALA A 86 -1.50 1.51 0.47
CA ALA A 86 -2.47 1.07 1.48
C ALA A 86 -2.09 1.58 2.87
N VAL A 87 -0.84 1.39 3.31
CA VAL A 87 -0.42 1.79 4.65
C VAL A 87 -0.40 3.32 4.84
N THR A 88 -0.15 4.09 3.77
CA THR A 88 -0.11 5.57 3.85
C THR A 88 -1.47 6.24 3.68
N ALA A 89 -2.37 5.66 2.89
CA ALA A 89 -3.72 6.19 2.67
C ALA A 89 -4.68 5.96 3.87
N ASP A 90 -4.41 4.94 4.68
CA ASP A 90 -5.30 4.54 5.78
C ASP A 90 -5.38 5.52 6.96
N VAL A 91 -4.50 6.51 7.05
CA VAL A 91 -4.41 7.45 8.20
C VAL A 91 -5.71 8.20 8.40
N THR A 92 -6.30 8.77 7.35
CA THR A 92 -7.54 9.54 7.44
C THR A 92 -8.69 8.68 7.92
N ALA A 93 -8.89 7.51 7.32
CA ALA A 93 -9.94 6.58 7.72
C ALA A 93 -9.81 6.13 9.18
N LEU A 94 -8.57 5.86 9.63
CA LEU A 94 -8.34 5.50 11.03
C LEU A 94 -8.66 6.64 12.00
N LEU A 95 -8.33 7.88 11.65
CA LEU A 95 -8.63 9.05 12.47
C LEU A 95 -10.12 9.42 12.50
N ASP A 96 -10.85 9.06 11.45
CA ASP A 96 -12.31 9.24 11.39
C ASP A 96 -13.05 8.21 12.28
N GLU A 97 -12.47 7.01 12.44
CA GLU A 97 -13.10 5.89 13.15
C GLU A 97 -12.62 5.73 14.61
N LEU A 98 -11.41 6.16 14.94
CA LEU A 98 -10.75 5.86 16.22
C LEU A 98 -10.15 7.11 16.87
N PRO A 99 -10.09 7.16 18.22
CA PRO A 99 -9.26 8.13 18.93
C PRO A 99 -7.80 8.07 18.46
N PRO A 100 -7.07 9.21 18.42
CA PRO A 100 -5.74 9.29 17.79
C PRO A 100 -4.72 8.26 18.28
N GLU A 101 -4.68 7.94 19.58
CA GLU A 101 -3.76 6.95 20.14
C GLU A 101 -4.10 5.52 19.67
N ARG A 102 -5.38 5.22 19.48
CA ARG A 102 -5.84 3.94 18.93
C ARG A 102 -5.62 3.87 17.43
N ALA A 103 -5.84 4.98 16.73
CA ALA A 103 -5.54 5.11 15.30
C ALA A 103 -4.05 4.87 15.03
N LEU A 104 -3.16 5.50 15.82
CA LEU A 104 -1.72 5.28 15.75
C LEU A 104 -1.37 3.81 15.99
N ARG A 105 -1.91 3.19 17.02
CA ARG A 105 -1.67 1.78 17.35
C ARG A 105 -2.12 0.84 16.22
N ALA A 106 -3.32 1.04 15.68
CA ALA A 106 -3.85 0.26 14.57
C ALA A 106 -3.02 0.47 13.29
N TRP A 107 -2.57 1.69 13.03
CA TRP A 107 -1.70 2.02 11.92
C TRP A 107 -0.33 1.32 12.05
N MET A 108 0.26 1.27 13.23
CA MET A 108 1.53 0.57 13.48
C MET A 108 1.42 -0.93 13.15
N GLU A 109 0.29 -1.58 13.41
CA GLU A 109 0.05 -2.98 13.01
C GLU A 109 0.02 -3.14 11.49
N ARG A 110 -0.58 -2.18 10.78
CA ARG A 110 -0.58 -2.18 9.30
C ARG A 110 0.83 -1.96 8.76
N TYR A 111 1.60 -1.08 9.39
CA TYR A 111 2.99 -0.85 9.02
C TYR A 111 3.87 -2.08 9.29
N ALA A 112 3.66 -2.81 10.39
CA ALA A 112 4.34 -4.08 10.66
C ALA A 112 4.09 -5.11 9.53
N ARG A 113 2.86 -5.23 9.06
CA ARG A 113 2.51 -6.10 7.92
C ARG A 113 3.19 -5.66 6.62
N PHE A 114 3.21 -4.36 6.33
CA PHE A 114 3.96 -3.82 5.19
C PHE A 114 5.44 -4.19 5.25
N VAL A 115 6.08 -4.03 6.40
CA VAL A 115 7.50 -4.37 6.59
C VAL A 115 7.74 -5.87 6.40
N ALA A 116 6.85 -6.73 6.90
CA ALA A 116 6.93 -8.18 6.69
C ALA A 116 6.82 -8.55 5.21
N THR A 117 5.83 -8.00 4.49
CA THR A 117 5.67 -8.23 3.05
C THR A 117 6.88 -7.73 2.25
N LYS A 118 7.41 -6.54 2.58
CA LYS A 118 8.63 -6.01 1.95
C LYS A 118 9.83 -6.94 2.14
N ARG A 119 9.99 -7.53 3.33
CA ARG A 119 11.09 -8.46 3.62
C ARG A 119 10.99 -9.73 2.81
N ALA A 120 9.80 -10.27 2.63
CA ALA A 120 9.56 -11.45 1.79
C ALA A 120 9.92 -11.22 0.30
N MET A 121 10.05 -9.98 -0.14
CA MET A 121 10.42 -9.59 -1.51
C MET A 121 11.80 -8.93 -1.58
N VAL A 122 12.60 -8.98 -0.51
CA VAL A 122 13.81 -8.16 -0.35
C VAL A 122 14.86 -8.39 -1.45
N ASN A 123 15.07 -9.64 -1.87
CA ASN A 123 16.10 -9.99 -2.87
C ASN A 123 15.72 -9.42 -4.25
N THR A 124 14.48 -9.60 -4.69
CA THR A 124 13.99 -9.06 -5.96
C THR A 124 13.98 -7.52 -5.95
N LEU A 125 13.57 -6.90 -4.84
CA LEU A 125 13.59 -5.44 -4.70
C LEU A 125 15.02 -4.89 -4.76
N HIS A 126 15.97 -5.46 -4.01
CA HIS A 126 17.36 -5.01 -4.01
C HIS A 126 18.01 -5.15 -5.39
N SER A 127 17.83 -6.30 -6.06
CA SER A 127 18.39 -6.49 -7.41
C SER A 127 17.73 -5.57 -8.44
N GLY A 128 16.44 -5.30 -8.30
CA GLY A 128 15.68 -4.36 -9.15
C GLY A 128 16.13 -2.91 -8.98
N TRP A 129 16.31 -2.45 -7.73
CA TRP A 129 16.83 -1.12 -7.42
C TRP A 129 18.28 -0.95 -7.88
N ALA A 130 19.16 -1.91 -7.57
CA ALA A 130 20.57 -1.87 -7.96
C ALA A 130 20.77 -1.84 -9.49
N SER A 131 19.89 -2.48 -10.25
CA SER A 131 19.92 -2.50 -11.72
C SER A 131 19.12 -1.35 -12.38
N GLY A 132 18.45 -0.50 -11.60
CA GLY A 132 17.57 0.56 -12.10
C GLY A 132 16.28 0.07 -12.76
N ARG A 133 15.96 -1.23 -12.65
CA ARG A 133 14.70 -1.80 -13.19
C ARG A 133 13.49 -1.49 -12.34
N ILE A 134 13.70 -1.22 -11.04
CA ILE A 134 12.67 -0.76 -10.11
C ILE A 134 13.07 0.61 -9.58
N THR A 135 12.15 1.57 -9.60
CA THR A 135 12.36 2.88 -8.98
C THR A 135 12.20 2.77 -7.47
N ALA A 136 13.22 3.19 -6.70
CA ALA A 136 13.10 3.25 -5.25
C ALA A 136 12.08 4.36 -4.88
N PRO A 137 10.93 4.03 -4.26
CA PRO A 137 9.98 5.05 -3.87
C PRO A 137 10.48 5.82 -2.64
N ALA A 138 9.98 7.03 -2.45
CA ALA A 138 10.17 7.85 -1.25
C ALA A 138 9.44 7.24 -0.02
N THR A 139 9.79 5.99 0.31
CA THR A 139 9.07 5.20 1.33
C THR A 139 9.21 5.80 2.71
N ARG A 140 10.45 6.20 3.10
CA ARG A 140 10.70 6.77 4.41
C ARG A 140 9.90 8.05 4.59
N GLU A 141 9.94 8.94 3.61
CA GLU A 141 9.23 10.23 3.64
C GLU A 141 7.71 10.02 3.76
N ARG A 142 7.15 9.08 3.00
CA ARG A 142 5.71 8.78 3.06
C ARG A 142 5.29 8.18 4.39
N ILE A 143 6.07 7.28 4.96
CA ILE A 143 5.82 6.67 6.28
C ILE A 143 5.95 7.74 7.37
N THR A 144 7.00 8.55 7.35
CA THR A 144 7.20 9.65 8.33
C THR A 144 6.07 10.67 8.26
N ALA A 145 5.58 11.01 7.05
CA ALA A 145 4.44 11.91 6.89
C ALA A 145 3.14 11.32 7.46
N ALA A 146 2.90 10.02 7.28
CA ALA A 146 1.76 9.33 7.88
C ALA A 146 1.81 9.35 9.42
N ILE A 147 2.98 9.07 10.01
CA ILE A 147 3.22 9.17 11.45
C ILE A 147 2.99 10.61 11.92
N GLY A 148 3.54 11.61 11.23
CA GLY A 148 3.35 13.02 11.57
C GLY A 148 1.88 13.45 11.61
N SER A 149 1.06 12.95 10.69
CA SER A 149 -0.38 13.22 10.67
C SER A 149 -1.09 12.64 11.90
N LEU A 150 -0.73 11.41 12.31
CA LEU A 150 -1.28 10.76 13.50
C LEU A 150 -0.86 11.47 14.80
N LEU A 151 0.45 11.83 14.93
CA LEU A 151 0.97 12.56 16.06
C LEU A 151 0.32 13.94 16.19
N ALA A 152 0.18 14.68 15.07
CA ALA A 152 -0.48 15.98 15.06
C ALA A 152 -1.95 15.89 15.48
N ALA A 153 -2.67 14.85 15.07
CA ALA A 153 -4.03 14.60 15.51
C ALA A 153 -4.10 14.34 17.02
N GLY A 154 -3.19 13.52 17.55
CA GLY A 154 -3.11 13.21 18.97
C GLY A 154 -2.71 14.42 19.83
N ALA A 155 -1.79 15.25 19.35
CA ALA A 155 -1.38 16.47 20.03
C ALA A 155 -2.54 17.49 20.13
N ARG A 156 -3.34 17.64 19.06
CA ARG A 156 -4.52 18.54 19.09
C ARG A 156 -5.58 18.13 20.12
N THR A 157 -5.70 16.84 20.40
CA THR A 157 -6.66 16.33 21.40
C THR A 157 -6.04 16.19 22.80
N GLY A 158 -4.74 16.40 22.93
CA GLY A 158 -4.01 16.17 24.18
C GLY A 158 -3.78 14.68 24.51
N ALA A 159 -4.13 13.76 23.60
CA ALA A 159 -3.96 12.31 23.79
C ALA A 159 -2.50 11.87 23.60
N LEU A 160 -1.77 12.52 22.70
CA LEU A 160 -0.35 12.28 22.46
C LEU A 160 0.45 13.55 22.73
N ARG A 161 1.71 13.37 23.13
CA ARG A 161 2.65 14.46 23.36
C ARG A 161 3.03 15.15 22.03
N GLY A 162 3.17 16.47 22.05
CA GLY A 162 3.42 17.29 20.88
C GLY A 162 4.88 17.66 20.64
N ASP A 163 5.81 17.12 21.44
CA ASP A 163 7.25 17.42 21.43
C ASP A 163 8.10 16.28 20.81
N VAL A 164 7.47 15.39 20.02
CA VAL A 164 8.13 14.23 19.40
C VAL A 164 8.17 14.39 17.89
N GLU A 165 9.35 14.21 17.32
CA GLU A 165 9.56 14.22 15.87
C GLU A 165 9.09 12.91 15.22
N ALA A 166 8.36 13.03 14.11
CA ALA A 166 7.85 11.86 13.39
C ALA A 166 8.96 10.94 12.85
N ASP A 167 10.13 11.50 12.55
CA ASP A 167 11.29 10.73 12.09
C ASP A 167 11.90 9.85 13.19
N ASP A 168 11.89 10.32 14.44
CA ASP A 168 12.33 9.54 15.60
C ASP A 168 11.41 8.34 15.83
N VAL A 169 10.09 8.55 15.73
CA VAL A 169 9.12 7.45 15.82
C VAL A 169 9.31 6.46 14.66
N THR A 170 9.58 6.96 13.46
CA THR A 170 9.90 6.10 12.29
C THR A 170 11.12 5.24 12.57
N ALA A 171 12.20 5.81 13.11
CA ALA A 171 13.43 5.10 13.46
C ALA A 171 13.17 4.05 14.56
N MET A 172 12.41 4.41 15.60
CA MET A 172 12.05 3.51 16.70
C MET A 172 11.22 2.31 16.20
N LEU A 173 10.21 2.52 15.34
CA LEU A 173 9.43 1.44 14.75
C LEU A 173 10.26 0.51 13.86
N LEU A 174 11.18 1.06 13.07
CA LEU A 174 12.12 0.24 12.30
C LEU A 174 12.98 -0.63 13.21
N GLY A 175 13.47 -0.10 14.34
CA GLY A 175 14.20 -0.87 15.35
C GLY A 175 13.36 -2.02 15.92
N VAL A 176 12.09 -1.77 16.25
CA VAL A 176 11.14 -2.80 16.71
C VAL A 176 11.00 -3.90 15.65
N PHE A 177 10.71 -3.54 14.41
CA PHE A 177 10.49 -4.53 13.36
C PHE A 177 11.75 -5.31 12.97
N LEU A 178 12.92 -4.69 13.04
CA LEU A 178 14.18 -5.38 12.81
C LEU A 178 14.50 -6.37 13.93
N SER A 179 14.30 -5.98 15.19
CA SER A 179 14.59 -6.84 16.35
C SER A 179 13.63 -8.03 16.46
N THR A 180 12.36 -7.87 16.07
CA THR A 180 11.37 -8.95 16.15
C THR A 180 11.33 -9.84 14.91
N ALA A 181 12.01 -9.45 13.87
CA ALA A 181 11.97 -10.07 12.55
C ALA A 181 12.43 -11.53 12.50
N ALA A 182 13.43 -11.88 13.30
CA ALA A 182 14.01 -13.23 13.34
C ALA A 182 13.26 -14.19 14.26
N GLU A 183 12.44 -13.67 15.15
CA GLU A 183 11.85 -14.48 16.24
C GLU A 183 10.50 -15.10 15.85
N GLY A 184 9.81 -14.57 14.84
CA GLY A 184 8.52 -15.08 14.38
C GLY A 184 7.40 -15.00 15.43
N ASP A 185 7.58 -14.21 16.51
CA ASP A 185 6.59 -14.02 17.59
C ASP A 185 5.78 -12.71 17.38
N PRO A 186 4.57 -12.78 16.79
CA PRO A 186 3.72 -11.61 16.60
C PRO A 186 3.31 -10.96 17.92
N SER A 187 3.24 -11.74 19.02
CA SER A 187 2.82 -11.23 20.32
C SER A 187 3.89 -10.30 20.92
N ARG A 188 5.19 -10.58 20.67
CA ARG A 188 6.27 -9.70 21.07
C ARG A 188 6.24 -8.38 20.32
N THR A 189 6.04 -8.43 19.00
CA THR A 189 5.86 -7.20 18.21
C THR A 189 4.71 -6.36 18.78
N GLY A 190 3.56 -6.97 19.06
CA GLY A 190 2.41 -6.29 19.66
C GLY A 190 2.76 -5.58 20.97
N ARG A 191 3.40 -6.27 21.91
CA ARG A 191 3.84 -5.67 23.19
C ARG A 191 4.80 -4.49 23.02
N LEU A 192 5.73 -4.59 22.07
CA LEU A 192 6.66 -3.49 21.80
C LEU A 192 5.95 -2.28 21.17
N LEU A 193 4.98 -2.51 20.30
CA LEU A 193 4.15 -1.43 19.76
C LEU A 193 3.30 -0.75 20.86
N ASP A 194 2.78 -1.51 21.83
CA ASP A 194 2.07 -0.96 22.98
C ASP A 194 3.00 -0.04 23.82
N LEU A 195 4.24 -0.47 24.08
CA LEU A 195 5.25 0.35 24.77
C LEU A 195 5.58 1.64 23.98
N VAL A 196 5.63 1.58 22.63
CA VAL A 196 5.82 2.78 21.81
C VAL A 196 4.64 3.74 21.99
N VAL A 197 3.40 3.25 21.94
CA VAL A 197 2.21 4.10 22.14
C VAL A 197 2.21 4.70 23.54
N ASP A 198 2.53 3.92 24.57
CA ASP A 198 2.58 4.40 25.96
C ASP A 198 3.63 5.53 26.14
N ALA A 199 4.80 5.40 25.50
CA ALA A 199 5.82 6.46 25.52
C ALA A 199 5.38 7.74 24.80
N LEU A 200 4.44 7.65 23.86
CA LEU A 200 3.93 8.78 23.09
C LEU A 200 2.68 9.44 23.73
N ARG A 201 2.08 8.83 24.73
CA ARG A 201 0.94 9.42 25.46
C ARG A 201 1.37 10.66 26.25
N THR A 202 0.48 11.62 26.35
CA THR A 202 0.69 12.77 27.23
C THR A 202 0.75 12.27 28.68
N PRO A 203 1.79 12.62 29.47
CA PRO A 203 1.84 12.25 30.87
C PRO A 203 0.60 12.79 31.62
N VAL A 204 -0.07 11.92 32.37
CA VAL A 204 -1.10 12.38 33.29
C VAL A 204 -0.40 13.20 34.40
N PRO A 205 -0.79 14.45 34.64
CA PRO A 205 -0.22 15.21 35.75
C PRO A 205 -0.42 14.40 37.02
N SER A 206 0.67 14.13 37.75
CA SER A 206 0.58 13.56 39.10
C SER A 206 -0.16 14.54 40.00
N PRO A 207 -1.10 14.08 40.85
CA PRO A 207 -1.88 14.92 41.74
C PRO A 207 -0.99 15.64 42.78
#